data_165654d4ad9d6192b85b5485dea8e7b9
#
_entry.id   165654d4ad9d6192b85b5485dea8e7b9
#
_cell.length_a   1.000
_cell.length_b   1.000
_cell.length_c   1.000
_cell.angle_alpha   90.00
_cell.angle_beta   90.00
_cell.angle_gamma   90.00
#
_symmetry.space_group_name_H-M   'P 1'
#
loop_
_entity.id
_entity.type
_entity.pdbx_description
1 polymer ?
#
loop_
_entity_poly.entity_id
_entity_poly.type
_entity_poly.pdbx_seq_one_letter_code
_entity_poly.pdbx_strand_id
1 'polypeptide(L)'
;MSTANNVAPFYDGWRLANDELIRVLQHLTPAQLALPIGSPTWPIWASVSHLAGARVYWLCHVFNEPGAETTPFTDPSVGWEDDLDHPRLADELVAALRSSWAIVEHTLGVWTPDSLTREARRVRGAAVQVHTRQSVLMRLITHDAFHSGEISLALGNNGLGAIDMWRGLSRGETTP
;
A
#
# COMPACT_ATOMS: atom_id res chain seq x y z
N MET A 1 -15.74 18.98 21.80
CA MET A 1 -15.09 17.77 21.27
C MET A 1 -13.74 18.20 20.74
N SER A 2 -12.65 17.75 21.36
CA SER A 2 -11.30 18.01 20.84
C SER A 2 -11.18 17.31 19.50
N THR A 3 -11.05 18.04 18.41
CA THR A 3 -10.66 17.47 17.12
C THR A 3 -9.28 16.87 17.34
N ALA A 4 -9.15 15.54 17.17
CA ALA A 4 -7.87 14.87 17.30
C ALA A 4 -6.88 15.57 16.37
N ASN A 5 -5.79 16.11 16.94
CA ASN A 5 -4.75 16.80 16.17
C ASN A 5 -3.84 15.74 15.51
N ASN A 6 -4.42 14.92 14.63
CA ASN A 6 -3.71 13.90 13.86
C ASN A 6 -3.79 14.18 12.36
N VAL A 7 -3.03 13.43 11.58
CA VAL A 7 -2.90 13.65 10.14
C VAL A 7 -3.94 12.88 9.30
N ALA A 8 -4.75 12.00 9.90
CA ALA A 8 -5.69 11.16 9.17
C ALA A 8 -6.61 11.93 8.19
N PRO A 9 -7.20 13.09 8.55
CA PRO A 9 -8.10 13.82 7.65
C PRO A 9 -7.45 14.28 6.34
N PHE A 10 -6.11 14.38 6.29
CA PHE A 10 -5.39 14.78 5.08
C PHE A 10 -5.21 13.63 4.08
N TYR A 11 -5.51 12.39 4.50
CA TYR A 11 -5.22 11.16 3.75
C TYR A 11 -6.44 10.28 3.48
N ASP A 12 -7.66 10.79 3.64
CA ASP A 12 -8.90 10.04 3.40
C ASP A 12 -8.96 9.44 1.99
N GLY A 13 -8.45 10.15 0.99
CA GLY A 13 -8.39 9.68 -0.39
C GLY A 13 -7.51 8.41 -0.56
N TRP A 14 -6.49 8.24 0.26
CA TRP A 14 -5.63 7.05 0.21
C TRP A 14 -6.39 5.79 0.64
N ARG A 15 -7.28 5.89 1.65
CA ARG A 15 -8.16 4.79 2.03
C ARG A 15 -9.07 4.36 0.88
N LEU A 16 -9.67 5.33 0.18
CA LEU A 16 -10.54 5.04 -0.97
C LEU A 16 -9.78 4.32 -2.10
N ALA A 17 -8.53 4.73 -2.36
CA ALA A 17 -7.68 4.07 -3.34
C ALA A 17 -7.34 2.63 -2.93
N ASN A 18 -7.03 2.39 -1.65
CA ASN A 18 -6.81 1.03 -1.13
C ASN A 18 -8.06 0.15 -1.25
N ASP A 19 -9.25 0.68 -0.91
CA ASP A 19 -10.51 -0.04 -0.99
C ASP A 19 -10.84 -0.39 -2.46
N GLU A 20 -10.55 0.50 -3.41
CA GLU A 20 -10.75 0.24 -4.84
C GLU A 20 -9.81 -0.84 -5.36
N LEU A 21 -8.54 -0.83 -4.95
CA LEU A 21 -7.60 -1.88 -5.29
C LEU A 21 -8.09 -3.25 -4.78
N ILE A 22 -8.52 -3.33 -3.53
CA ILE A 22 -9.10 -4.55 -2.94
C ILE A 22 -10.33 -5.00 -3.73
N ARG A 23 -11.22 -4.07 -4.08
CA ARG A 23 -12.45 -4.35 -4.84
C ARG A 23 -12.16 -5.00 -6.19
N VAL A 24 -11.11 -4.57 -6.86
CA VAL A 24 -10.71 -5.16 -8.15
C VAL A 24 -10.06 -6.52 -7.94
N LEU A 25 -9.11 -6.63 -7.03
CA LEU A 25 -8.30 -7.84 -6.83
C LEU A 25 -9.11 -9.04 -6.35
N GLN A 26 -10.12 -8.84 -5.50
CA GLN A 26 -10.90 -9.93 -4.90
C GLN A 26 -11.64 -10.81 -5.93
N HIS A 27 -11.77 -10.35 -7.18
CA HIS A 27 -12.48 -11.06 -8.26
C HIS A 27 -11.52 -11.67 -9.29
N LEU A 28 -10.20 -11.47 -9.15
CA LEU A 28 -9.24 -11.99 -10.11
C LEU A 28 -8.96 -13.48 -9.87
N THR A 29 -8.95 -14.23 -10.96
CA THR A 29 -8.52 -15.64 -10.95
C THR A 29 -7.00 -15.76 -10.80
N PRO A 30 -6.45 -16.94 -10.39
CA PRO A 30 -5.02 -17.16 -10.34
C PRO A 30 -4.31 -16.87 -11.67
N ALA A 31 -4.92 -17.19 -12.80
CA ALA A 31 -4.36 -16.89 -14.13
C ALA A 31 -4.30 -15.38 -14.42
N GLN A 32 -5.30 -14.62 -13.97
CA GLN A 32 -5.31 -13.16 -14.10
C GLN A 32 -4.30 -12.49 -13.16
N LEU A 33 -4.14 -13.01 -11.95
CA LEU A 33 -3.12 -12.56 -10.99
C LEU A 33 -1.70 -12.85 -11.47
N ALA A 34 -1.51 -13.85 -12.34
CA ALA A 34 -0.22 -14.18 -12.95
C ALA A 34 0.12 -13.31 -14.17
N LEU A 35 -0.75 -12.39 -14.61
CA LEU A 35 -0.46 -11.48 -15.71
C LEU A 35 0.75 -10.60 -15.38
N PRO A 36 1.69 -10.44 -16.34
CA PRO A 36 2.89 -9.64 -16.11
C PRO A 36 2.58 -8.14 -16.08
N ILE A 37 3.29 -7.43 -15.22
CA ILE A 37 3.31 -5.97 -15.17
C ILE A 37 4.75 -5.48 -15.40
N GLY A 38 4.90 -4.41 -16.17
CA GLY A 38 6.22 -3.80 -16.37
C GLY A 38 7.29 -4.75 -16.93
N SER A 39 8.55 -4.41 -16.70
CA SER A 39 9.73 -5.21 -17.08
C SER A 39 10.78 -5.13 -15.96
N PRO A 40 11.42 -6.22 -15.57
CA PRO A 40 11.18 -7.62 -15.93
C PRO A 40 9.88 -8.11 -15.31
N THR A 41 9.26 -9.05 -15.92
CA THR A 41 7.94 -9.62 -15.71
C THR A 41 7.57 -9.98 -14.26
N TRP A 42 7.28 -8.99 -13.45
CA TRP A 42 6.60 -9.23 -12.18
C TRP A 42 5.13 -9.53 -12.46
N PRO A 43 4.57 -10.57 -11.87
CA PRO A 43 3.13 -10.80 -11.95
C PRO A 43 2.36 -9.84 -11.05
N ILE A 44 1.07 -9.64 -11.33
CA ILE A 44 0.18 -8.78 -10.51
C ILE A 44 0.24 -9.19 -9.05
N TRP A 45 0.18 -10.50 -8.74
CA TRP A 45 0.21 -10.96 -7.34
C TRP A 45 1.47 -10.53 -6.59
N ALA A 46 2.63 -10.55 -7.24
CA ALA A 46 3.89 -10.14 -6.61
C ALA A 46 3.93 -8.62 -6.35
N SER A 47 3.42 -7.82 -7.30
CA SER A 47 3.33 -6.38 -7.12
C SER A 47 2.40 -5.99 -5.97
N VAL A 48 1.29 -6.71 -5.80
CA VAL A 48 0.37 -6.48 -4.66
C VAL A 48 1.03 -6.87 -3.34
N SER A 49 1.76 -7.99 -3.31
CA SER A 49 2.53 -8.41 -2.13
C SER A 49 3.58 -7.36 -1.74
N HIS A 50 4.35 -6.88 -2.73
CA HIS A 50 5.34 -5.82 -2.56
C HIS A 50 4.70 -4.53 -2.02
N LEU A 51 3.58 -4.10 -2.58
CA LEU A 51 2.85 -2.92 -2.14
C LEU A 51 2.41 -3.03 -0.67
N ALA A 52 1.82 -4.15 -0.29
CA ALA A 52 1.37 -4.38 1.09
C ALA A 52 2.56 -4.50 2.06
N GLY A 53 3.62 -5.21 1.68
CA GLY A 53 4.84 -5.38 2.47
C GLY A 53 5.60 -4.07 2.69
N ALA A 54 5.69 -3.22 1.67
CA ALA A 54 6.33 -1.92 1.77
C ALA A 54 5.72 -1.03 2.87
N ARG A 55 4.39 -1.09 3.06
CA ARG A 55 3.71 -0.37 4.15
C ARG A 55 4.20 -0.84 5.52
N VAL A 56 4.26 -2.16 5.72
CA VAL A 56 4.75 -2.76 6.97
C VAL A 56 6.22 -2.46 7.19
N TYR A 57 7.04 -2.62 6.15
CA TYR A 57 8.46 -2.33 6.23
C TYR A 57 8.72 -0.88 6.70
N TRP A 58 8.12 0.10 6.05
CA TRP A 58 8.38 1.50 6.36
C TRP A 58 7.78 1.94 7.70
N LEU A 59 6.58 1.51 8.02
CA LEU A 59 5.92 1.95 9.27
C LEU A 59 6.42 1.16 10.48
N CYS A 60 6.52 -0.16 10.38
CA CYS A 60 6.89 -0.98 11.54
C CYS A 60 8.40 -1.15 11.69
N HIS A 61 9.14 -1.50 10.61
CA HIS A 61 10.57 -1.81 10.74
C HIS A 61 11.46 -0.55 10.68
N VAL A 62 11.02 0.53 10.04
CA VAL A 62 11.80 1.78 9.99
C VAL A 62 11.37 2.76 11.07
N PHE A 63 10.06 2.95 11.29
CA PHE A 63 9.53 3.89 12.28
C PHE A 63 9.08 3.25 13.59
N ASN A 64 9.15 1.93 13.74
CA ASN A 64 8.77 1.15 14.93
C ASN A 64 7.28 1.34 15.31
N GLU A 65 6.40 1.54 14.35
CA GLU A 65 4.95 1.49 14.61
C GLU A 65 4.52 0.03 14.85
N PRO A 66 3.54 -0.23 15.72
CA PRO A 66 3.08 -1.58 16.03
C PRO A 66 2.27 -2.18 14.89
N GLY A 67 2.09 -3.52 14.89
CA GLY A 67 1.13 -4.22 14.04
C GLY A 67 1.74 -5.19 13.01
N ALA A 68 3.08 -5.22 12.84
CA ALA A 68 3.71 -6.16 11.90
C ALA A 68 3.31 -7.61 12.17
N GLU A 69 3.15 -7.99 13.44
CA GLU A 69 2.75 -9.32 13.91
C GLU A 69 1.35 -9.75 13.46
N THR A 70 0.52 -8.82 13.02
CA THR A 70 -0.84 -9.08 12.50
C THR A 70 -0.87 -9.30 10.99
N THR A 71 0.29 -9.24 10.33
CA THR A 71 0.45 -9.32 8.89
C THR A 71 1.33 -10.50 8.49
N PRO A 72 1.32 -10.93 7.21
CA PRO A 72 2.27 -11.95 6.74
C PRO A 72 3.72 -11.42 6.63
N PHE A 73 4.00 -10.15 6.94
CA PHE A 73 5.28 -9.47 6.79
C PHE A 73 6.03 -9.27 8.11
N THR A 74 5.93 -10.23 9.02
CA THR A 74 6.52 -10.13 10.36
C THR A 74 8.05 -10.08 10.35
N ASP A 75 8.69 -10.74 9.38
CA ASP A 75 10.14 -10.77 9.24
C ASP A 75 10.54 -10.25 7.85
N PRO A 76 11.18 -9.06 7.76
CA PRO A 76 11.61 -8.50 6.49
C PRO A 76 12.73 -9.29 5.80
N SER A 77 13.38 -10.24 6.49
CA SER A 77 14.43 -11.10 5.92
C SER A 77 13.86 -12.36 5.24
N VAL A 78 12.63 -12.73 5.57
CA VAL A 78 11.92 -13.91 5.02
C VAL A 78 10.81 -13.44 4.05
N GLY A 79 11.08 -12.40 3.30
CA GLY A 79 10.17 -11.58 2.56
C GLY A 79 9.09 -12.26 1.74
N TRP A 80 7.87 -12.23 2.23
CA TRP A 80 6.66 -12.41 1.45
C TRP A 80 6.51 -11.28 0.40
N GLU A 81 7.14 -10.14 0.69
CA GLU A 81 7.09 -8.91 -0.09
C GLU A 81 7.67 -9.05 -1.51
N ASP A 82 8.84 -9.68 -1.63
CA ASP A 82 9.56 -9.83 -2.91
C ASP A 82 9.69 -11.30 -3.33
N ASP A 83 8.87 -12.18 -2.78
CA ASP A 83 8.83 -13.59 -3.11
C ASP A 83 8.20 -13.78 -4.50
N LEU A 84 8.96 -14.23 -5.47
CA LEU A 84 8.51 -14.51 -6.83
C LEU A 84 8.29 -16.01 -7.11
N ASP A 85 8.62 -16.87 -6.16
CA ASP A 85 8.57 -18.32 -6.32
C ASP A 85 7.22 -18.92 -5.87
N HIS A 86 6.47 -18.21 -5.03
CA HIS A 86 5.22 -18.69 -4.46
C HIS A 86 4.03 -17.78 -4.84
N PRO A 87 3.31 -18.10 -5.93
CA PRO A 87 2.11 -17.35 -6.34
C PRO A 87 1.08 -17.22 -5.21
N ARG A 88 0.50 -16.03 -5.07
CA ARG A 88 -0.51 -15.72 -4.05
C ARG A 88 -1.90 -15.66 -4.68
N LEU A 89 -2.89 -16.14 -3.94
CA LEU A 89 -4.30 -16.09 -4.31
C LEU A 89 -4.94 -14.75 -3.94
N ALA A 90 -6.10 -14.46 -4.52
CA ALA A 90 -6.79 -13.19 -4.32
C ALA A 90 -7.15 -12.94 -2.85
N ASP A 91 -7.59 -13.96 -2.12
CA ASP A 91 -7.93 -13.86 -0.70
C ASP A 91 -6.72 -13.59 0.19
N GLU A 92 -5.56 -14.20 -0.10
CA GLU A 92 -4.30 -13.92 0.59
C GLU A 92 -3.86 -12.46 0.37
N LEU A 93 -3.92 -11.98 -0.87
CA LEU A 93 -3.55 -10.61 -1.24
C LEU A 93 -4.50 -9.57 -0.61
N VAL A 94 -5.80 -9.84 -0.62
CA VAL A 94 -6.79 -8.99 0.06
C VAL A 94 -6.55 -8.95 1.56
N ALA A 95 -6.24 -10.09 2.20
CA ALA A 95 -5.92 -10.13 3.62
C ALA A 95 -4.64 -9.32 3.92
N ALA A 96 -3.60 -9.43 3.07
CA ALA A 96 -2.36 -8.66 3.21
C ALA A 96 -2.59 -7.15 3.07
N LEU A 97 -3.39 -6.72 2.09
CA LEU A 97 -3.75 -5.31 1.91
C LEU A 97 -4.56 -4.77 3.09
N ARG A 98 -5.51 -5.54 3.62
CA ARG A 98 -6.33 -5.14 4.77
C ARG A 98 -5.50 -5.03 6.05
N SER A 99 -4.67 -6.02 6.35
CA SER A 99 -3.82 -6.00 7.55
C SER A 99 -2.76 -4.90 7.50
N SER A 100 -2.10 -4.71 6.35
CA SER A 100 -1.15 -3.60 6.19
C SER A 100 -1.85 -2.22 6.20
N TRP A 101 -3.09 -2.13 5.70
CA TRP A 101 -3.88 -0.89 5.78
C TRP A 101 -4.25 -0.55 7.22
N ALA A 102 -4.58 -1.52 8.07
CA ALA A 102 -4.86 -1.26 9.47
C ALA A 102 -3.69 -0.58 10.19
N ILE A 103 -2.44 -0.92 9.82
CA ILE A 103 -1.24 -0.23 10.32
C ILE A 103 -1.17 1.22 9.81
N VAL A 104 -1.44 1.45 8.52
CA VAL A 104 -1.50 2.81 7.94
C VAL A 104 -2.54 3.65 8.68
N GLU A 105 -3.76 3.13 8.82
CA GLU A 105 -4.86 3.82 9.50
C GLU A 105 -4.54 4.15 10.95
N HIS A 106 -3.99 3.19 11.70
CA HIS A 106 -3.49 3.44 13.06
C HIS A 106 -2.44 4.54 13.08
N THR A 107 -1.44 4.46 12.22
CA THR A 107 -0.34 5.42 12.13
C THR A 107 -0.85 6.83 11.83
N LEU A 108 -1.75 6.99 10.86
CA LEU A 108 -2.35 8.27 10.53
C LEU A 108 -3.18 8.84 11.70
N GLY A 109 -3.82 7.96 12.48
CA GLY A 109 -4.61 8.33 13.66
C GLY A 109 -3.77 8.79 14.87
N VAL A 110 -2.49 8.42 14.94
CA VAL A 110 -1.60 8.78 16.08
C VAL A 110 -0.54 9.81 15.71
N TRP A 111 -0.12 9.90 14.44
CA TRP A 111 0.84 10.91 14.03
C TRP A 111 0.18 12.29 13.98
N THR A 112 0.89 13.30 14.46
CA THR A 112 0.45 14.69 14.45
C THR A 112 1.26 15.49 13.42
N PRO A 113 0.77 16.66 12.95
CA PRO A 113 1.54 17.53 12.07
C PRO A 113 2.94 17.84 12.59
N ASP A 114 3.09 18.12 13.89
CA ASP A 114 4.38 18.41 14.53
C ASP A 114 5.30 17.19 14.52
N SER A 115 4.76 15.98 14.59
CA SER A 115 5.53 14.75 14.58
C SER A 115 6.04 14.34 13.20
N LEU A 116 5.57 14.96 12.12
CA LEU A 116 5.94 14.60 10.74
C LEU A 116 7.43 14.86 10.44
N THR A 117 8.08 15.73 11.18
CA THR A 117 9.53 16.01 11.06
C THR A 117 10.39 14.98 11.78
N ARG A 118 9.81 14.06 12.57
CA ARG A 118 10.57 13.02 13.28
C ARG A 118 11.29 12.13 12.27
N GLU A 119 12.59 11.92 12.54
CA GLU A 119 13.50 11.16 11.68
C GLU A 119 13.65 9.71 12.14
N ALA A 120 13.88 8.84 11.16
CA ALA A 120 14.41 7.50 11.34
C ALA A 120 15.62 7.30 10.43
N ARG A 121 16.53 6.43 10.85
CA ARG A 121 17.76 6.12 10.12
C ARG A 121 17.70 4.68 9.60
N ARG A 122 18.02 4.50 8.34
CA ARG A 122 18.09 3.21 7.67
C ARG A 122 19.48 2.98 7.11
N VAL A 123 20.10 1.87 7.46
CA VAL A 123 21.37 1.46 6.86
C VAL A 123 21.08 0.69 5.58
N ARG A 124 21.69 1.09 4.47
CA ARG A 124 21.61 0.40 3.20
C ARG A 124 23.02 0.26 2.59
N GLY A 125 23.60 -0.93 2.70
CA GLY A 125 25.00 -1.13 2.37
C GLY A 125 25.90 -0.23 3.23
N ALA A 126 26.78 0.54 2.60
CA ALA A 126 27.66 1.49 3.29
C ALA A 126 27.00 2.87 3.59
N ALA A 127 25.75 3.10 3.16
CA ALA A 127 25.08 4.39 3.31
C ALA A 127 24.07 4.36 4.45
N VAL A 128 24.00 5.50 5.20
CA VAL A 128 22.92 5.77 6.15
C VAL A 128 21.96 6.75 5.49
N GLN A 129 20.72 6.31 5.31
CA GLN A 129 19.63 7.13 4.80
C GLN A 129 18.83 7.69 5.98
N VAL A 130 18.50 8.97 5.94
CA VAL A 130 17.62 9.62 6.93
C VAL A 130 16.28 9.89 6.27
N HIS A 131 15.22 9.44 6.93
CA HIS A 131 13.84 9.60 6.46
C HIS A 131 13.03 10.29 7.54
N THR A 132 12.20 11.26 7.15
CA THR A 132 11.18 11.81 8.03
C THR A 132 9.87 11.05 7.87
N ARG A 133 8.99 11.12 8.88
CA ARG A 133 7.62 10.57 8.79
C ARG A 133 6.89 11.10 7.55
N GLN A 134 7.00 12.41 7.27
CA GLN A 134 6.42 13.02 6.08
C GLN A 134 6.94 12.38 4.79
N SER A 135 8.26 12.19 4.67
CA SER A 135 8.86 11.60 3.46
C SER A 135 8.42 10.16 3.22
N VAL A 136 8.16 9.42 4.32
CA VAL A 136 7.67 8.04 4.22
C VAL A 136 6.19 7.99 3.84
N LEU A 137 5.34 8.88 4.38
CA LEU A 137 3.94 8.96 3.91
C LEU A 137 3.88 9.28 2.41
N MET A 138 4.66 10.27 1.94
CA MET A 138 4.72 10.58 0.52
C MET A 138 5.20 9.39 -0.31
N ARG A 139 6.26 8.70 0.17
CA ARG A 139 6.77 7.48 -0.48
C ARG A 139 5.68 6.41 -0.62
N LEU A 140 4.97 6.10 0.45
CA LEU A 140 3.95 5.04 0.45
C LEU A 140 2.78 5.39 -0.48
N ILE A 141 2.28 6.62 -0.43
CA ILE A 141 1.19 7.07 -1.32
C ILE A 141 1.60 6.99 -2.79
N THR A 142 2.78 7.49 -3.13
CA THR A 142 3.27 7.47 -4.51
C THR A 142 3.60 6.05 -4.97
N HIS A 143 4.09 5.20 -4.09
CA HIS A 143 4.38 3.79 -4.34
C HIS A 143 3.08 3.01 -4.63
N ASP A 144 2.06 3.21 -3.78
CA ASP A 144 0.74 2.61 -3.99
C ASP A 144 0.12 3.05 -5.31
N ALA A 145 0.19 4.34 -5.63
CA ALA A 145 -0.32 4.88 -6.89
C ALA A 145 0.43 4.33 -8.11
N PHE A 146 1.77 4.23 -8.02
CA PHE A 146 2.61 3.71 -9.09
C PHE A 146 2.26 2.25 -9.43
N HIS A 147 2.27 1.37 -8.44
CA HIS A 147 1.97 -0.05 -8.65
C HIS A 147 0.51 -0.31 -9.01
N SER A 148 -0.43 0.45 -8.46
CA SER A 148 -1.83 0.39 -8.89
C SER A 148 -2.01 0.79 -10.35
N GLY A 149 -1.23 1.76 -10.84
CA GLY A 149 -1.20 2.13 -12.26
C GLY A 149 -0.66 1.01 -13.15
N GLU A 150 0.43 0.36 -12.76
CA GLU A 150 0.98 -0.80 -13.48
C GLU A 150 -0.02 -1.96 -13.54
N ILE A 151 -0.67 -2.29 -12.43
CA ILE A 151 -1.71 -3.32 -12.36
C ILE A 151 -2.89 -2.94 -13.26
N SER A 152 -3.34 -1.68 -13.20
CA SER A 152 -4.43 -1.16 -14.03
C SER A 152 -4.14 -1.30 -15.51
N LEU A 153 -2.90 -1.00 -15.96
CA LEU A 153 -2.47 -1.18 -17.33
C LEU A 153 -2.48 -2.66 -17.75
N ALA A 154 -1.97 -3.56 -16.89
CA ALA A 154 -1.98 -4.99 -17.17
C ALA A 154 -3.40 -5.53 -17.31
N LEU A 155 -4.32 -5.13 -16.43
CA LEU A 155 -5.74 -5.51 -16.51
C LEU A 155 -6.38 -4.96 -17.78
N GLY A 156 -6.21 -3.68 -18.10
CA GLY A 156 -6.76 -3.02 -19.29
C GLY A 156 -6.29 -3.67 -20.58
N ASN A 157 -5.00 -3.99 -20.69
CA ASN A 157 -4.42 -4.67 -21.87
C ASN A 157 -4.99 -6.08 -22.09
N ASN A 158 -5.56 -6.68 -21.05
CA ASN A 158 -6.18 -8.01 -21.10
C ASN A 158 -7.73 -7.97 -21.07
N GLY A 159 -8.34 -6.79 -21.24
CA GLY A 159 -9.80 -6.63 -21.29
C GLY A 159 -10.51 -6.83 -19.94
N LEU A 160 -9.78 -6.72 -18.81
CA LEU A 160 -10.28 -6.96 -17.46
C LEU A 160 -10.71 -5.68 -16.73
N GLY A 161 -10.76 -4.55 -17.44
CA GLY A 161 -11.09 -3.25 -16.86
C GLY A 161 -9.86 -2.51 -16.32
N ALA A 162 -10.10 -1.54 -15.42
CA ALA A 162 -9.07 -0.70 -14.83
C ALA A 162 -9.36 -0.44 -13.35
N ILE A 163 -8.33 0.00 -12.63
CA ILE A 163 -8.45 0.49 -11.25
C ILE A 163 -8.74 1.99 -11.30
N ASP A 164 -9.88 2.40 -10.77
CA ASP A 164 -10.26 3.82 -10.67
C ASP A 164 -9.80 4.39 -9.32
N MET A 165 -8.58 4.90 -9.28
CA MET A 165 -7.96 5.46 -8.07
C MET A 165 -8.67 6.71 -7.53
N TRP A 166 -9.58 7.29 -8.31
CA TRP A 166 -10.36 8.46 -7.93
C TRP A 166 -11.80 8.14 -7.50
N ARG A 167 -12.17 6.86 -7.49
CA ARG A 167 -13.50 6.42 -7.08
C ARG A 167 -13.82 6.92 -5.67
N GLY A 168 -14.92 7.67 -5.57
CA GLY A 168 -15.42 8.20 -4.29
C GLY A 168 -14.73 9.48 -3.80
N LEU A 169 -13.75 10.04 -4.51
CA LEU A 169 -13.13 11.33 -4.14
C LEU A 169 -14.04 12.53 -4.44
N SER A 170 -14.97 12.40 -5.38
CA SER A 170 -15.94 13.44 -5.68
C SER A 170 -17.36 13.01 -5.31
N ARG A 171 -18.20 13.95 -4.93
CA ARG A 171 -19.65 13.78 -4.76
C ARG A 171 -20.34 14.32 -6.00
N GLY A 172 -21.25 13.54 -6.59
CA GLY A 172 -22.16 14.04 -7.61
C GLY A 172 -23.22 14.93 -6.95
N GLU A 173 -23.40 16.15 -7.43
CA GLU A 173 -24.57 16.97 -7.14
C GLU A 173 -25.53 16.84 -8.32
N THR A 174 -26.81 16.54 -8.05
CA THR A 174 -27.85 16.66 -9.07
C THR A 174 -28.09 18.13 -9.31
N THR A 175 -27.87 18.59 -10.54
CA THR A 175 -28.30 19.95 -10.96
C THR A 175 -29.82 20.05 -10.79
N PRO A 176 -30.34 21.07 -10.12
CA PRO A 176 -31.79 21.29 -9.94
C PRO A 176 -32.49 21.51 -11.27
#